data_969cb136faa3826f08871c8aff8aa116
#
_entry.id   969cb136faa3826f08871c8aff8aa116
#
_cell.length_a   1.000
_cell.length_b   1.000
_cell.length_c   1.000
_cell.angle_alpha   90.00
_cell.angle_beta   90.00
_cell.angle_gamma   90.00
#
_symmetry.space_group_name_H-M   'P 1'
#
loop_
_entity.id
_entity.type
_entity.pdbx_description
1 polymer ?
#
loop_
_entity_poly.entity_id
_entity_poly.type
_entity_poly.pdbx_seq_one_letter_code
_entity_poly.pdbx_strand_id
1 'polypeptide(L)'
;MNNRLKTIVDLEKYPIQNLNSPIIKELIKKCKSELDQFSCSTIPNFILPKSLKIMNTELEKQVDEVYMSKESINPYLNSKDEPSLEKDHPKRIFSNRYNGYLNSDLFDKDSEMKFLYEQEELLKFVSAC
;
A
#
# COMPACT_ATOMS: atom_id res chain seq x y z
N MET A 1 -15.34 -18.63 7.51
CA MET A 1 -14.79 -17.36 8.02
C MET A 1 -13.30 -17.54 8.22
N ASN A 2 -12.47 -16.70 7.60
CA ASN A 2 -11.01 -16.84 7.68
C ASN A 2 -10.53 -16.41 9.08
N ASN A 3 -10.29 -17.40 9.94
CA ASN A 3 -9.90 -17.16 11.34
C ASN A 3 -8.56 -16.41 11.47
N ARG A 4 -7.70 -16.51 10.45
CA ARG A 4 -6.39 -15.83 10.45
C ARG A 4 -6.53 -14.34 10.18
N LEU A 5 -7.46 -13.92 9.31
CA LEU A 5 -7.64 -12.50 9.00
C LEU A 5 -7.99 -11.68 10.24
N LYS A 6 -8.84 -12.21 11.14
CA LYS A 6 -9.22 -11.53 12.40
C LYS A 6 -8.07 -11.40 13.41
N THR A 7 -6.99 -12.15 13.25
CA THR A 7 -5.80 -11.98 14.11
C THR A 7 -4.85 -10.91 13.59
N ILE A 8 -5.07 -10.47 12.36
CA ILE A 8 -4.23 -9.47 11.67
C ILE A 8 -4.94 -8.12 11.58
N VAL A 9 -6.20 -8.13 11.14
CA VAL A 9 -7.03 -6.93 10.96
C VAL A 9 -8.03 -6.80 12.11
N ASP A 10 -8.24 -5.58 12.58
CA ASP A 10 -9.31 -5.26 13.54
C ASP A 10 -10.68 -5.36 12.85
N LEU A 11 -11.18 -6.58 12.71
CA LEU A 11 -12.46 -6.86 12.05
C LEU A 11 -13.69 -6.47 12.90
N GLU A 12 -13.52 -6.19 14.19
CA GLU A 12 -14.59 -5.64 15.02
C GLU A 12 -14.85 -4.18 14.63
N LYS A 13 -13.78 -3.43 14.43
CA LYS A 13 -13.84 -2.03 14.00
C LYS A 13 -14.03 -1.89 12.50
N TYR A 14 -13.41 -2.75 11.71
CA TYR A 14 -13.37 -2.70 10.25
C TYR A 14 -13.80 -4.04 9.63
N PRO A 15 -15.09 -4.39 9.64
CA PRO A 15 -15.60 -5.67 9.13
C PRO A 15 -15.55 -5.76 7.59
N ILE A 16 -14.34 -5.71 7.00
CA ILE A 16 -14.12 -5.68 5.54
C ILE A 16 -14.64 -6.91 4.80
N GLN A 17 -14.89 -8.01 5.50
CA GLN A 17 -15.56 -9.20 4.97
C GLN A 17 -17.04 -8.98 4.62
N ASN A 18 -17.64 -7.87 5.08
CA ASN A 18 -19.01 -7.50 4.79
C ASN A 18 -19.11 -6.07 4.28
N LEU A 19 -18.88 -5.88 2.96
CA LEU A 19 -18.94 -4.57 2.31
C LEU A 19 -20.33 -3.90 2.37
N ASN A 20 -21.37 -4.67 2.70
CA ASN A 20 -22.72 -4.15 2.83
C ASN A 20 -23.02 -3.59 4.23
N SER A 21 -22.15 -3.80 5.21
CA SER A 21 -22.34 -3.25 6.55
C SER A 21 -22.35 -1.72 6.52
N PRO A 22 -23.15 -1.04 7.34
CA PRO A 22 -23.18 0.43 7.41
C PRO A 22 -21.79 1.01 7.73
N ILE A 23 -21.05 0.39 8.64
CA ILE A 23 -19.71 0.82 9.05
C ILE A 23 -18.76 0.86 7.85
N ILE A 24 -18.75 -0.20 7.02
CA ILE A 24 -17.86 -0.28 5.86
C ILE A 24 -18.31 0.65 4.74
N LYS A 25 -19.61 0.83 4.52
CA LYS A 25 -20.10 1.80 3.55
C LYS A 25 -19.68 3.23 3.87
N GLU A 26 -19.76 3.62 5.13
CA GLU A 26 -19.28 4.95 5.58
C GLU A 26 -17.74 5.05 5.47
N LEU A 27 -17.01 3.99 5.81
CA LEU A 27 -15.56 3.98 5.65
C LEU A 27 -15.14 4.12 4.18
N ILE A 28 -15.78 3.38 3.26
CA ILE A 28 -15.53 3.49 1.81
C ILE A 28 -15.81 4.92 1.32
N LYS A 29 -16.94 5.51 1.74
CA LYS A 29 -17.28 6.89 1.39
C LYS A 29 -16.21 7.89 1.89
N LYS A 30 -15.75 7.72 3.13
CA LYS A 30 -14.66 8.51 3.69
C LYS A 30 -13.38 8.35 2.86
N CYS A 31 -12.97 7.10 2.58
CA CYS A 31 -11.76 6.82 1.79
C CYS A 31 -11.82 7.48 0.41
N LYS A 32 -12.93 7.35 -0.31
CA LYS A 32 -13.13 8.01 -1.61
C LYS A 32 -12.97 9.53 -1.51
N SER A 33 -13.63 10.15 -0.54
CA SER A 33 -13.52 11.61 -0.34
C SER A 33 -12.10 12.06 -0.03
N GLU A 34 -11.36 11.29 0.78
CA GLU A 34 -9.96 11.61 1.10
C GLU A 34 -9.03 11.39 -0.10
N LEU A 35 -9.27 10.33 -0.89
CA LEU A 35 -8.53 10.09 -2.13
C LEU A 35 -8.75 11.20 -3.15
N ASP A 36 -9.99 11.66 -3.33
CA ASP A 36 -10.32 12.75 -4.24
C ASP A 36 -9.68 14.09 -3.82
N GLN A 37 -9.61 14.36 -2.52
CA GLN A 37 -9.10 15.64 -2.01
C GLN A 37 -7.60 15.65 -1.79
N PHE A 38 -7.03 14.54 -1.33
CA PHE A 38 -5.64 14.48 -0.84
C PHE A 38 -4.79 13.43 -1.56
N SER A 39 -5.37 12.67 -2.50
CA SER A 39 -4.73 11.52 -3.15
C SER A 39 -4.21 10.45 -2.17
N CYS A 40 -4.70 10.48 -0.94
CA CYS A 40 -4.33 9.56 0.13
C CYS A 40 -5.48 9.43 1.13
N SER A 41 -5.68 8.21 1.64
CA SER A 41 -6.58 7.95 2.75
C SER A 41 -5.88 7.13 3.82
N THR A 42 -6.18 7.40 5.09
CA THR A 42 -5.61 6.68 6.23
C THR A 42 -6.70 6.02 7.06
N ILE A 43 -6.51 4.73 7.35
CA ILE A 43 -7.39 3.94 8.21
C ILE A 43 -6.61 3.60 9.49
N PRO A 44 -6.81 4.35 10.59
CA PRO A 44 -6.02 4.21 11.81
C PRO A 44 -6.31 2.88 12.51
N ASN A 45 -5.25 2.20 12.98
CA ASN A 45 -5.33 0.93 13.70
C ASN A 45 -6.02 -0.20 12.91
N PHE A 46 -5.91 -0.18 11.58
CA PHE A 46 -6.47 -1.23 10.72
C PHE A 46 -5.80 -2.57 10.98
N ILE A 47 -4.47 -2.57 11.07
CA ILE A 47 -3.69 -3.75 11.44
C ILE A 47 -3.52 -3.76 12.96
N LEU A 48 -3.77 -4.91 13.57
CA LEU A 48 -3.60 -5.10 15.00
C LEU A 48 -2.12 -4.92 15.41
N PRO A 49 -1.83 -4.30 16.57
CA PRO A 49 -0.45 -4.01 16.99
C PRO A 49 0.46 -5.24 17.05
N LYS A 50 -0.08 -6.40 17.44
CA LYS A 50 0.67 -7.66 17.47
C LYS A 50 1.14 -8.07 16.06
N SER A 51 0.25 -8.01 15.09
CA SER A 51 0.57 -8.35 13.70
C SER A 51 1.49 -7.34 13.06
N LEU A 52 1.31 -6.06 13.36
CA LEU A 52 2.23 -5.01 12.88
C LEU A 52 3.68 -5.29 13.37
N LYS A 53 3.83 -5.72 14.63
CA LYS A 53 5.15 -6.11 15.16
C LYS A 53 5.73 -7.33 14.44
N ILE A 54 4.91 -8.34 14.14
CA ILE A 54 5.34 -9.52 13.38
C ILE A 54 5.77 -9.12 11.98
N MET A 55 4.97 -8.33 11.26
CA MET A 55 5.29 -7.83 9.93
C MET A 55 6.59 -7.02 9.90
N ASN A 56 6.81 -6.15 10.89
CA ASN A 56 8.07 -5.41 11.01
C ASN A 56 9.26 -6.36 11.18
N THR A 57 9.13 -7.41 12.01
CA THR A 57 10.20 -8.41 12.17
C THR A 57 10.44 -9.22 10.88
N GLU A 58 9.39 -9.50 10.10
CA GLU A 58 9.52 -10.14 8.78
C GLU A 58 10.32 -9.25 7.83
N LEU A 59 10.05 -7.94 7.80
CA LEU A 59 10.79 -6.97 6.99
C LEU A 59 12.24 -6.83 7.42
N GLU A 60 12.51 -6.72 8.73
CA GLU A 60 13.85 -6.57 9.29
C GLU A 60 14.77 -7.73 8.89
N LYS A 61 14.24 -8.95 8.79
CA LYS A 61 15.00 -10.13 8.33
C LYS A 61 15.41 -10.04 6.86
N GLN A 62 14.74 -9.24 6.07
CA GLN A 62 14.95 -9.14 4.61
C GLN A 62 15.65 -7.83 4.22
N VAL A 63 16.11 -7.02 5.17
CA VAL A 63 16.69 -5.70 4.89
C VAL A 63 17.89 -5.76 3.95
N ASP A 64 18.71 -6.81 4.05
CA ASP A 64 19.91 -7.02 3.23
C ASP A 64 19.57 -7.44 1.78
N GLU A 65 18.34 -7.91 1.55
CA GLU A 65 17.83 -8.34 0.23
C GLU A 65 17.10 -7.21 -0.52
N VAL A 66 17.07 -5.99 0.06
CA VAL A 66 16.38 -4.86 -0.56
C VAL A 66 17.09 -4.43 -1.83
N TYR A 67 16.42 -4.54 -2.96
CA TYR A 67 16.89 -3.93 -4.21
C TYR A 67 16.65 -2.42 -4.17
N MET A 68 17.73 -1.65 -4.16
CA MET A 68 17.67 -0.19 -4.16
C MET A 68 17.72 0.35 -5.58
N SER A 69 16.65 1.04 -6.01
CA SER A 69 16.60 1.79 -7.24
C SER A 69 16.85 3.28 -6.98
N LYS A 70 17.74 3.87 -7.79
CA LYS A 70 18.04 5.28 -7.76
C LYS A 70 17.90 5.84 -9.17
N GLU A 71 16.89 6.67 -9.36
CA GLU A 71 16.53 7.20 -10.66
C GLU A 71 16.33 8.71 -10.60
N SER A 72 16.62 9.41 -11.70
CA SER A 72 16.18 10.79 -11.93
C SER A 72 15.14 10.78 -13.03
N ILE A 73 13.89 11.06 -12.72
CA ILE A 73 12.76 10.95 -13.64
C ILE A 73 11.84 12.16 -13.55
N ASN A 74 11.18 12.44 -14.67
CA ASN A 74 10.13 13.44 -14.74
C ASN A 74 8.75 12.87 -14.32
N PRO A 75 7.68 13.67 -14.19
CA PRO A 75 6.34 13.20 -13.84
C PRO A 75 5.75 12.11 -14.75
N TYR A 76 6.26 11.95 -15.96
CA TYR A 76 5.87 10.91 -16.91
C TYR A 76 6.74 9.65 -16.80
N LEU A 77 7.52 9.51 -15.72
CA LEU A 77 8.44 8.39 -15.48
C LEU A 77 9.51 8.22 -16.57
N ASN A 78 9.89 9.31 -17.24
CA ASN A 78 10.93 9.31 -18.24
C ASN A 78 12.23 9.91 -17.68
N SER A 79 13.36 9.29 -17.98
CA SER A 79 14.70 9.75 -17.57
C SER A 79 15.39 10.63 -18.63
N LYS A 80 14.79 10.79 -19.81
CA LYS A 80 15.35 11.59 -20.90
C LYS A 80 14.75 12.99 -20.92
N ASP A 81 15.62 14.01 -21.02
CA ASP A 81 15.18 15.39 -21.27
C ASP A 81 14.67 15.56 -22.71
N GLU A 82 13.76 16.49 -22.90
CA GLU A 82 13.16 16.86 -24.19
C GLU A 82 13.40 18.36 -24.48
N PRO A 83 14.62 18.72 -24.90
CA PRO A 83 15.05 20.14 -25.06
C PRO A 83 14.24 20.97 -26.06
N SER A 84 13.43 20.32 -26.90
CA SER A 84 12.49 20.99 -27.82
C SER A 84 11.29 21.65 -27.11
N LEU A 85 11.07 21.32 -25.85
CA LEU A 85 9.98 21.89 -25.03
C LEU A 85 10.50 23.05 -24.17
N GLU A 86 9.58 23.89 -23.69
CA GLU A 86 9.89 24.99 -22.77
C GLU A 86 10.53 24.45 -21.46
N LYS A 87 11.40 25.27 -20.82
CA LYS A 87 12.18 24.85 -19.66
C LYS A 87 11.34 24.41 -18.45
N ASP A 88 10.16 24.98 -18.29
CA ASP A 88 9.19 24.72 -17.23
C ASP A 88 8.18 23.61 -17.57
N HIS A 89 8.30 23.05 -18.78
CA HIS A 89 7.42 21.94 -19.17
C HIS A 89 7.64 20.72 -18.27
N PRO A 90 6.58 20.03 -17.76
CA PRO A 90 6.72 18.92 -16.83
C PRO A 90 7.62 17.77 -17.29
N LYS A 91 7.74 17.51 -18.59
CA LYS A 91 8.69 16.53 -19.15
C LYS A 91 10.17 16.91 -18.95
N ARG A 92 10.47 18.17 -18.61
CA ARG A 92 11.82 18.68 -18.37
C ARG A 92 12.12 18.90 -16.89
N ILE A 93 11.16 18.65 -16.01
CA ILE A 93 11.32 18.79 -14.57
C ILE A 93 11.63 17.41 -13.99
N PHE A 94 12.85 17.21 -13.52
CA PHE A 94 13.32 15.94 -12.98
C PHE A 94 13.41 15.98 -11.47
N SER A 95 13.03 14.86 -10.83
CA SER A 95 13.22 14.63 -9.41
C SER A 95 13.99 13.34 -9.17
N ASN A 96 14.85 13.35 -8.17
CA ASN A 96 15.55 12.15 -7.73
C ASN A 96 14.59 11.27 -6.95
N ARG A 97 14.51 10.00 -7.35
CA ARG A 97 13.67 8.99 -6.73
C ARG A 97 14.55 7.87 -6.17
N TYR A 98 14.34 7.56 -4.90
CA TYR A 98 15.02 6.47 -4.20
C TYR A 98 13.96 5.51 -3.69
N ASN A 99 13.96 4.28 -4.17
CA ASN A 99 13.02 3.26 -3.75
C ASN A 99 13.75 1.98 -3.38
N GLY A 100 13.30 1.36 -2.28
CA GLY A 100 13.68 0.00 -1.93
C GLY A 100 12.56 -0.97 -2.30
N TYR A 101 12.88 -2.07 -2.92
CA TYR A 101 11.95 -3.12 -3.31
C TYR A 101 12.35 -4.44 -2.68
N LEU A 102 11.39 -5.13 -2.09
CA LEU A 102 11.51 -6.52 -1.65
C LEU A 102 10.64 -7.41 -2.49
N ASN A 103 11.21 -8.49 -3.02
CA ASN A 103 10.44 -9.48 -3.78
C ASN A 103 9.54 -10.27 -2.82
N SER A 104 8.30 -10.52 -3.23
CA SER A 104 7.35 -11.34 -2.46
C SER A 104 7.82 -12.77 -2.21
N ASP A 105 8.73 -13.28 -3.04
CA ASP A 105 9.31 -14.63 -2.91
C ASP A 105 10.26 -14.75 -1.69
N LEU A 106 10.75 -13.64 -1.16
CA LEU A 106 11.56 -13.60 0.04
C LEU A 106 10.77 -13.87 1.33
N PHE A 107 9.45 -13.77 1.26
CA PHE A 107 8.58 -13.99 2.41
C PHE A 107 8.07 -15.43 2.44
N ASP A 108 8.14 -16.04 3.62
CA ASP A 108 7.62 -17.37 3.86
C ASP A 108 6.11 -17.47 3.57
N LYS A 109 5.63 -18.70 3.32
CA LYS A 109 4.19 -18.97 3.12
C LYS A 109 3.35 -18.59 4.34
N ASP A 110 3.96 -18.59 5.52
CA ASP A 110 3.32 -18.23 6.78
C ASP A 110 3.45 -16.75 7.14
N SER A 111 4.06 -15.93 6.28
CA SER A 111 4.16 -14.48 6.46
C SER A 111 2.77 -13.85 6.65
N GLU A 112 2.63 -13.01 7.68
CA GLU A 112 1.38 -12.26 7.90
C GLU A 112 1.17 -11.19 6.83
N MET A 113 2.25 -10.56 6.36
CA MET A 113 2.21 -9.55 5.32
C MET A 113 1.76 -10.15 3.99
N LYS A 114 2.39 -11.25 3.55
CA LYS A 114 2.02 -11.97 2.32
C LYS A 114 0.58 -12.48 2.42
N PHE A 115 0.22 -13.11 3.53
CA PHE A 115 -1.14 -13.58 3.77
C PHE A 115 -2.16 -12.44 3.64
N LEU A 116 -1.95 -11.28 4.30
CA LEU A 116 -2.87 -10.15 4.24
C LEU A 116 -3.00 -9.59 2.81
N TYR A 117 -1.89 -9.47 2.09
CA TYR A 117 -1.88 -8.97 0.72
C TYR A 117 -2.68 -9.84 -0.25
N GLU A 118 -2.67 -11.16 -0.04
CA GLU A 118 -3.38 -12.14 -0.87
C GLU A 118 -4.87 -12.32 -0.49
N GLN A 119 -5.37 -11.61 0.54
CA GLN A 119 -6.76 -11.77 0.96
C GLN A 119 -7.76 -11.11 0.00
N GLU A 120 -8.70 -11.90 -0.47
CA GLU A 120 -9.75 -11.45 -1.36
C GLU A 120 -10.63 -10.37 -0.72
N GLU A 121 -10.89 -10.48 0.59
CA GLU A 121 -11.64 -9.49 1.37
C GLU A 121 -10.96 -8.13 1.38
N LEU A 122 -9.64 -8.11 1.54
CA LEU A 122 -8.87 -6.87 1.47
C LEU A 122 -8.90 -6.29 0.06
N LEU A 123 -8.68 -7.11 -0.97
CA LEU A 123 -8.72 -6.68 -2.37
C LEU A 123 -10.08 -6.08 -2.75
N LYS A 124 -11.18 -6.73 -2.37
CA LYS A 124 -12.54 -6.23 -2.60
C LYS A 124 -12.79 -4.91 -1.88
N PHE A 125 -12.34 -4.79 -0.64
CA PHE A 125 -12.47 -3.54 0.12
C PHE A 125 -11.68 -2.39 -0.54
N VAL A 126 -10.41 -2.61 -0.86
CA VAL A 126 -9.56 -1.61 -1.54
C VAL A 126 -10.14 -1.21 -2.90
N SER A 127 -10.65 -2.18 -3.67
CA SER A 127 -11.29 -1.91 -4.97
C SER A 127 -12.60 -1.14 -4.85
N ALA A 128 -13.26 -1.17 -3.69
CA ALA A 128 -14.47 -0.41 -3.42
C ALA A 128 -14.17 1.04 -2.99
N CYS A 129 -12.96 1.31 -2.51
CA CYS A 129 -12.48 2.65 -2.18
C CYS A 129 -12.05 3.41 -3.43
#